data_2d9fe2569436c40ad0b24215302a6b34
#
_entry.id   2d9fe2569436c40ad0b24215302a6b34
#
_cell.length_a   1.000
_cell.length_b   1.000
_cell.length_c   1.000
_cell.angle_alpha   90.00
_cell.angle_beta   90.00
_cell.angle_gamma   90.00
#
_symmetry.space_group_name_H-M   'P 1'
#
loop_
_entity.id
_entity.type
_entity.pdbx_description
1 polymer ?
#
loop_
_entity_poly.entity_id
_entity_poly.type
_entity_poly.pdbx_seq_one_letter_code
_entity_poly.pdbx_strand_id
1 'polypeptide(L)'
;MADVLSVKLDGVEDLKQALADAATTIRTKAVRGALREAGKVIQAAARAAAPVLKVPTSRRNAGTVKKNILVRASKFARQAGDEGVYINVRGIRGKARVKKLGRGGARNPNDPYYWQFLEFGTRKMAARPFLRPAATSKGLEAIRMFMEAVVPQIEKLNARVVSK
;
A
#
# COMPACT_ATOMS: atom_id res chain seq x y z
N MET A 1 -23.46 -11.10 14.45
CA MET A 1 -22.68 -12.28 13.98
C MET A 1 -21.87 -11.82 12.79
N ALA A 2 -20.53 -11.86 12.92
CA ALA A 2 -19.64 -11.48 11.83
C ALA A 2 -19.49 -12.69 10.90
N ASP A 3 -19.98 -12.60 9.68
CA ASP A 3 -19.74 -13.57 8.64
C ASP A 3 -18.23 -13.62 8.34
N VAL A 4 -17.59 -14.68 8.81
CA VAL A 4 -16.22 -15.01 8.44
C VAL A 4 -16.27 -15.57 7.02
N LEU A 5 -15.99 -14.74 6.03
CA LEU A 5 -15.80 -15.17 4.66
C LEU A 5 -14.59 -16.11 4.60
N SER A 6 -14.84 -17.42 4.59
CA SER A 6 -13.80 -18.42 4.31
C SER A 6 -13.54 -18.43 2.81
N VAL A 7 -12.41 -17.87 2.39
CA VAL A 7 -11.94 -17.91 1.00
C VAL A 7 -11.03 -19.13 0.85
N LYS A 8 -11.44 -20.14 0.08
CA LYS A 8 -10.55 -21.21 -0.38
C LYS A 8 -9.63 -20.63 -1.48
N LEU A 9 -8.34 -20.67 -1.23
CA LEU A 9 -7.30 -20.24 -2.19
C LEU A 9 -6.51 -21.49 -2.59
N ASP A 10 -6.55 -21.84 -3.88
CA ASP A 10 -5.75 -22.94 -4.43
C ASP A 10 -4.25 -22.52 -4.47
N GLY A 11 -3.34 -23.47 -4.26
CA GLY A 11 -1.89 -23.22 -4.30
C GLY A 11 -1.26 -22.72 -2.99
N VAL A 12 -2.00 -22.69 -1.87
CA VAL A 12 -1.45 -22.25 -0.57
C VAL A 12 -0.38 -23.20 -0.05
N GLU A 13 -0.55 -24.53 -0.27
CA GLU A 13 0.42 -25.51 0.20
C GLU A 13 1.72 -25.46 -0.60
N ASP A 14 1.68 -25.26 -1.91
CA ASP A 14 2.86 -25.07 -2.76
C ASP A 14 3.61 -23.81 -2.34
N LEU A 15 2.88 -22.74 -2.01
CA LEU A 15 3.46 -21.51 -1.48
C LEU A 15 4.15 -21.73 -0.12
N LYS A 16 3.54 -22.48 0.80
CA LYS A 16 4.14 -22.80 2.10
C LYS A 16 5.44 -23.57 1.93
N GLN A 17 5.47 -24.58 1.04
CA GLN A 17 6.65 -25.37 0.76
C GLN A 17 7.77 -24.49 0.19
N ALA A 18 7.49 -23.69 -0.83
CA ALA A 18 8.46 -22.78 -1.43
C ALA A 18 9.04 -21.78 -0.41
N LEU A 19 8.21 -21.30 0.52
CA LEU A 19 8.66 -20.40 1.59
C LEU A 19 9.50 -21.12 2.66
N ALA A 20 9.21 -22.39 2.95
CA ALA A 20 9.97 -23.19 3.93
C ALA A 20 11.38 -23.49 3.41
N ASP A 21 11.51 -23.81 2.12
CA ASP A 21 12.78 -24.18 1.48
C ASP A 21 13.71 -23.01 1.21
N ALA A 22 13.20 -21.79 1.22
CA ALA A 22 13.99 -20.59 0.96
C ALA A 22 14.75 -20.11 2.21
N ALA A 23 16.00 -19.68 2.04
CA ALA A 23 16.76 -19.03 3.11
C ALA A 23 16.02 -17.81 3.64
N THR A 24 16.05 -17.58 4.97
CA THR A 24 15.27 -16.53 5.66
C THR A 24 15.41 -15.16 5.02
N THR A 25 16.61 -14.77 4.60
CA THR A 25 16.82 -13.46 3.95
C THR A 25 16.15 -13.38 2.59
N ILE A 26 16.16 -14.46 1.81
CA ILE A 26 15.53 -14.52 0.49
C ILE A 26 14.02 -14.51 0.68
N ARG A 27 13.51 -15.33 1.59
CA ARG A 27 12.09 -15.38 1.95
C ARG A 27 11.54 -14.01 2.33
N THR A 28 12.22 -13.31 3.26
CA THR A 28 11.82 -11.97 3.71
C THR A 28 11.78 -10.96 2.56
N LYS A 29 12.78 -10.97 1.67
CA LYS A 29 12.82 -10.07 0.51
C LYS A 29 11.75 -10.41 -0.52
N ALA A 30 11.52 -11.69 -0.80
CA ALA A 30 10.51 -12.16 -1.75
C ALA A 30 9.10 -11.80 -1.27
N VAL A 31 8.76 -12.14 -0.03
CA VAL A 31 7.46 -11.81 0.58
C VAL A 31 7.21 -10.31 0.56
N ARG A 32 8.20 -9.49 0.93
CA ARG A 32 8.09 -8.02 0.87
C ARG A 32 7.90 -7.50 -0.55
N GLY A 33 8.56 -8.11 -1.53
CA GLY A 33 8.40 -7.81 -2.95
C GLY A 33 6.98 -8.11 -3.42
N ALA A 34 6.50 -9.33 -3.19
CA ALA A 34 5.17 -9.78 -3.55
C ALA A 34 4.06 -8.96 -2.87
N LEU A 35 4.19 -8.65 -1.58
CA LEU A 35 3.26 -7.78 -0.86
C LEU A 35 3.17 -6.37 -1.47
N ARG A 36 4.28 -5.84 -2.00
CA ARG A 36 4.25 -4.55 -2.68
C ARG A 36 3.51 -4.61 -4.01
N GLU A 37 3.69 -5.67 -4.79
CA GLU A 37 2.95 -5.86 -6.05
C GLU A 37 1.45 -6.01 -5.76
N ALA A 38 1.07 -6.86 -4.82
CA ALA A 38 -0.31 -6.98 -4.36
C ALA A 38 -0.90 -5.64 -3.89
N GLY A 39 -0.14 -4.88 -3.11
CA GLY A 39 -0.55 -3.56 -2.63
C GLY A 39 -0.75 -2.53 -3.75
N LYS A 40 -0.07 -2.67 -4.90
CA LYS A 40 -0.26 -1.80 -6.06
C LYS A 40 -1.65 -1.94 -6.69
N VAL A 41 -2.26 -3.12 -6.63
CA VAL A 41 -3.63 -3.35 -7.12
C VAL A 41 -4.61 -2.45 -6.35
N ILE A 42 -4.57 -2.52 -5.02
CA ILE A 42 -5.41 -1.66 -4.16
C ILE A 42 -5.03 -0.18 -4.33
N GLN A 43 -3.73 0.13 -4.43
CA GLN A 43 -3.27 1.50 -4.65
C GLN A 43 -3.84 2.09 -5.95
N ALA A 44 -3.86 1.33 -7.03
CA ALA A 44 -4.40 1.77 -8.32
C ALA A 44 -5.90 2.09 -8.21
N ALA A 45 -6.67 1.21 -7.58
CA ALA A 45 -8.09 1.42 -7.32
C ALA A 45 -8.34 2.66 -6.44
N ALA A 46 -7.59 2.80 -5.34
CA ALA A 46 -7.68 3.96 -4.46
C ALA A 46 -7.33 5.27 -5.18
N ARG A 47 -6.33 5.24 -6.07
CA ARG A 47 -5.98 6.40 -6.90
C ARG A 47 -7.05 6.74 -7.92
N ALA A 48 -7.72 5.76 -8.50
CA ALA A 48 -8.83 5.98 -9.43
C ALA A 48 -10.04 6.63 -8.71
N ALA A 49 -10.36 6.15 -7.50
CA ALA A 49 -11.47 6.64 -6.69
C ALA A 49 -11.16 7.94 -5.93
N ALA A 50 -9.88 8.34 -5.79
CA ALA A 50 -9.51 9.50 -5.00
C ALA A 50 -10.09 10.81 -5.56
N PRO A 51 -10.79 11.61 -4.74
CA PRO A 51 -11.36 12.88 -5.16
C PRO A 51 -10.30 13.86 -5.65
N VAL A 52 -10.54 14.48 -6.79
CA VAL A 52 -9.66 15.48 -7.40
C VAL A 52 -10.36 16.84 -7.41
N LEU A 53 -9.67 17.89 -7.01
CA LEU A 53 -10.16 19.25 -7.10
C LEU A 53 -10.40 19.65 -8.57
N LYS A 54 -11.58 20.17 -8.87
CA LYS A 54 -11.89 20.69 -10.21
C LYS A 54 -11.07 21.94 -10.52
N VAL A 55 -10.93 22.85 -9.54
CA VAL A 55 -10.17 24.09 -9.68
C VAL A 55 -9.09 24.14 -8.60
N PRO A 56 -7.80 24.21 -8.96
CA PRO A 56 -6.72 24.41 -8.01
C PRO A 56 -6.83 25.75 -7.29
N THR A 57 -6.33 25.83 -6.07
CA THR A 57 -6.24 27.05 -5.29
C THR A 57 -4.80 27.32 -4.87
N SER A 58 -4.46 28.51 -4.39
CA SER A 58 -3.13 28.82 -3.86
C SER A 58 -2.67 27.88 -2.74
N ARG A 59 -3.62 27.24 -2.06
CA ARG A 59 -3.37 26.31 -0.94
C ARG A 59 -3.55 24.83 -1.26
N ARG A 60 -4.06 24.49 -2.46
CA ARG A 60 -4.36 23.10 -2.83
C ARG A 60 -4.20 22.86 -4.32
N ASN A 61 -3.29 21.98 -4.68
CA ASN A 61 -3.12 21.53 -6.06
C ASN A 61 -4.08 20.38 -6.37
N ALA A 62 -4.54 20.31 -7.62
CA ALA A 62 -5.34 19.20 -8.09
C ALA A 62 -4.55 17.88 -8.02
N GLY A 63 -5.21 16.81 -7.58
CA GLY A 63 -4.64 15.47 -7.53
C GLY A 63 -3.55 15.25 -6.47
N THR A 64 -3.33 16.17 -5.53
CA THR A 64 -2.33 16.03 -4.46
C THR A 64 -2.56 14.75 -3.63
N VAL A 65 -3.80 14.43 -3.25
CA VAL A 65 -4.14 13.19 -2.54
C VAL A 65 -3.80 11.98 -3.41
N LYS A 66 -4.30 11.93 -4.64
CA LYS A 66 -4.09 10.84 -5.60
C LYS A 66 -2.59 10.52 -5.80
N LYS A 67 -1.75 11.54 -6.00
CA LYS A 67 -0.29 11.40 -6.20
C LYS A 67 0.42 10.86 -4.96
N ASN A 68 -0.12 11.09 -3.77
CA ASN A 68 0.49 10.72 -2.50
C ASN A 68 -0.06 9.41 -1.89
N ILE A 69 -0.96 8.69 -2.55
CA ILE A 69 -1.36 7.33 -2.16
C ILE A 69 -0.19 6.40 -2.45
N LEU A 70 0.39 5.77 -1.43
CA LEU A 70 1.59 4.94 -1.53
C LEU A 70 1.44 3.63 -0.78
N VAL A 71 2.01 2.56 -1.35
CA VAL A 71 2.27 1.28 -0.66
C VAL A 71 3.57 1.42 0.12
N ARG A 72 3.56 1.09 1.40
CA ARG A 72 4.70 1.21 2.31
C ARG A 72 4.86 -0.02 3.17
N ALA A 73 6.11 -0.42 3.44
CA ALA A 73 6.41 -1.49 4.38
C ALA A 73 5.98 -1.10 5.81
N SER A 74 5.37 -2.04 6.51
CA SER A 74 4.96 -1.88 7.90
C SER A 74 6.17 -2.00 8.84
N LYS A 75 6.37 -0.99 9.67
CA LYS A 75 7.36 -1.07 10.75
C LYS A 75 6.88 -1.99 11.88
N PHE A 76 5.58 -1.97 12.17
CA PHE A 76 4.99 -2.82 13.21
C PHE A 76 5.13 -4.30 12.88
N ALA A 77 4.82 -4.72 11.64
CA ALA A 77 5.03 -6.09 11.20
C ALA A 77 6.50 -6.51 11.39
N ARG A 78 7.46 -5.68 10.97
CA ARG A 78 8.89 -5.97 11.15
C ARG A 78 9.34 -6.07 12.62
N GLN A 79 8.77 -5.26 13.50
CA GLN A 79 9.05 -5.35 14.93
C GLN A 79 8.51 -6.65 15.55
N ALA A 80 7.42 -7.20 15.00
CA ALA A 80 6.86 -8.50 15.38
C ALA A 80 7.55 -9.70 14.69
N GLY A 81 8.59 -9.46 13.87
CA GLY A 81 9.25 -10.52 13.09
C GLY A 81 8.55 -10.87 11.78
N ASP A 82 7.49 -10.17 11.44
CA ASP A 82 6.66 -10.40 10.26
C ASP A 82 6.97 -9.41 9.12
N GLU A 83 6.45 -9.71 7.92
CA GLU A 83 6.44 -8.80 6.81
C GLU A 83 5.02 -8.30 6.53
N GLY A 84 4.88 -7.01 6.34
CA GLY A 84 3.61 -6.38 6.04
C GLY A 84 3.76 -5.12 5.21
N VAL A 85 2.71 -4.78 4.48
CA VAL A 85 2.58 -3.49 3.79
C VAL A 85 1.29 -2.81 4.18
N TYR A 86 1.26 -1.51 4.09
CA TYR A 86 0.05 -0.71 4.25
C TYR A 86 -0.03 0.35 3.16
N ILE A 87 -1.25 0.73 2.84
CA ILE A 87 -1.54 1.75 1.84
C ILE A 87 -2.10 2.97 2.57
N ASN A 88 -1.47 4.09 2.36
CA ASN A 88 -1.94 5.35 2.94
C ASN A 88 -1.59 6.54 2.06
N VAL A 89 -2.15 7.70 2.41
CA VAL A 89 -1.77 8.99 1.83
C VAL A 89 -0.60 9.57 2.61
N ARG A 90 0.54 9.75 1.94
CA ARG A 90 1.77 10.26 2.56
C ARG A 90 1.77 11.79 2.59
N GLY A 91 1.63 12.37 3.78
CA GLY A 91 1.85 13.80 4.03
C GLY A 91 3.34 14.20 3.99
N ILE A 92 3.60 15.50 4.09
CA ILE A 92 4.95 16.06 4.16
C ILE A 92 5.44 15.99 5.61
N ARG A 93 6.19 14.92 5.93
CA ARG A 93 6.79 14.70 7.25
C ARG A 93 8.22 14.18 7.08
N GLY A 94 9.09 14.50 8.06
CA GLY A 94 10.50 14.10 8.05
C GLY A 94 11.41 15.05 7.26
N LYS A 95 12.66 15.18 7.75
CA LYS A 95 13.65 16.20 7.29
C LYS A 95 13.83 16.23 5.77
N ALA A 96 14.06 15.07 5.13
CA ALA A 96 14.30 15.00 3.68
C ALA A 96 13.10 15.48 2.85
N ARG A 97 11.87 15.12 3.23
CA ARG A 97 10.67 15.53 2.48
C ARG A 97 10.33 17.00 2.73
N VAL A 98 10.53 17.49 3.94
CA VAL A 98 10.39 18.91 4.26
C VAL A 98 11.42 19.74 3.50
N LYS A 99 12.67 19.29 3.40
CA LYS A 99 13.71 19.97 2.59
C LYS A 99 13.31 20.08 1.12
N LYS A 100 12.68 19.03 0.55
CA LYS A 100 12.30 19.01 -0.88
C LYS A 100 11.02 19.78 -1.19
N LEU A 101 10.00 19.71 -0.31
CA LEU A 101 8.63 20.15 -0.59
C LEU A 101 8.16 21.28 0.31
N GLY A 102 9.00 21.76 1.22
CA GLY A 102 8.64 22.74 2.23
C GLY A 102 7.91 22.12 3.43
N ARG A 103 7.62 22.94 4.44
CA ARG A 103 6.89 22.52 5.65
C ARG A 103 5.48 22.05 5.30
N GLY A 104 5.07 20.91 5.85
CA GLY A 104 3.71 20.37 5.64
C GLY A 104 2.63 21.17 6.35
N GLY A 105 1.38 20.88 6.00
CA GLY A 105 0.18 21.47 6.61
C GLY A 105 -0.68 22.28 5.64
N ALA A 106 -1.66 22.98 6.18
CA ALA A 106 -2.73 23.64 5.44
C ALA A 106 -2.29 24.72 4.44
N ARG A 107 -1.11 25.29 4.65
CA ARG A 107 -0.56 26.34 3.77
C ARG A 107 0.29 25.80 2.62
N ASN A 108 0.59 24.50 2.61
CA ASN A 108 1.40 23.89 1.55
C ASN A 108 0.50 23.16 0.54
N PRO A 109 0.40 23.60 -0.71
CA PRO A 109 -0.48 23.01 -1.73
C PRO A 109 -0.07 21.58 -2.11
N ASN A 110 1.16 21.16 -1.80
CA ASN A 110 1.67 19.81 -2.06
C ASN A 110 1.45 18.84 -0.90
N ASP A 111 0.93 19.31 0.25
CA ASP A 111 0.63 18.41 1.38
C ASP A 111 -0.84 17.96 1.35
N PRO A 112 -1.09 16.66 1.23
CA PRO A 112 -2.44 16.10 1.30
C PRO A 112 -2.95 15.97 2.75
N TYR A 113 -2.60 16.84 3.67
CA TYR A 113 -2.95 16.75 5.11
C TYR A 113 -4.45 16.51 5.36
N TYR A 114 -5.28 16.97 4.43
CA TYR A 114 -6.75 16.91 4.52
C TYR A 114 -7.35 15.57 4.03
N TRP A 115 -6.54 14.59 3.62
CA TRP A 115 -7.03 13.33 3.08
C TRP A 115 -7.94 12.56 4.06
N GLN A 116 -7.65 12.66 5.37
CA GLN A 116 -8.49 12.03 6.40
C GLN A 116 -9.91 12.61 6.42
N PHE A 117 -10.06 13.91 6.18
CA PHE A 117 -11.36 14.55 6.09
C PHE A 117 -12.15 14.07 4.88
N LEU A 118 -11.46 13.73 3.78
CA LEU A 118 -12.11 13.12 2.61
C LEU A 118 -12.56 11.69 2.93
N GLU A 119 -11.69 10.89 3.55
CA GLU A 119 -11.97 9.47 3.83
C GLU A 119 -13.06 9.27 4.88
N PHE A 120 -13.02 10.05 5.96
CA PHE A 120 -13.91 9.86 7.12
C PHE A 120 -15.02 10.91 7.23
N GLY A 121 -14.93 11.98 6.46
CA GLY A 121 -15.79 13.14 6.63
C GLY A 121 -15.42 13.99 7.84
N THR A 122 -16.18 15.02 8.07
CA THR A 122 -16.14 15.89 9.25
C THR A 122 -17.57 16.29 9.64
N ARG A 123 -17.76 16.95 10.77
CA ARG A 123 -19.07 17.48 11.17
C ARG A 123 -19.72 18.36 10.09
N LYS A 124 -18.92 19.00 9.22
CA LYS A 124 -19.37 19.93 8.17
C LYS A 124 -19.23 19.41 6.75
N MET A 125 -18.68 18.22 6.55
CA MET A 125 -18.39 17.67 5.23
C MET A 125 -18.68 16.17 5.19
N ALA A 126 -19.52 15.73 4.26
CA ALA A 126 -19.78 14.32 4.04
C ALA A 126 -18.50 13.57 3.64
N ALA A 127 -18.37 12.32 4.10
CA ALA A 127 -17.27 11.45 3.71
C ALA A 127 -17.33 11.14 2.20
N ARG A 128 -16.15 11.07 1.59
CA ARG A 128 -15.94 10.58 0.21
C ARG A 128 -14.81 9.55 0.25
N PRO A 129 -15.08 8.35 0.81
CA PRO A 129 -14.05 7.34 1.05
C PRO A 129 -13.51 6.82 -0.28
N PHE A 130 -12.21 6.58 -0.33
CA PHE A 130 -11.50 6.05 -1.50
C PHE A 130 -10.53 4.92 -1.14
N LEU A 131 -9.98 4.91 0.09
CA LEU A 131 -9.08 3.84 0.55
C LEU A 131 -9.87 2.59 0.97
N ARG A 132 -10.87 2.74 1.82
CA ARG A 132 -11.68 1.60 2.31
C ARG A 132 -12.41 0.88 1.18
N PRO A 133 -13.17 1.55 0.31
CA PRO A 133 -13.80 0.88 -0.82
C PRO A 133 -12.82 0.19 -1.75
N ALA A 134 -11.64 0.79 -2.02
CA ALA A 134 -10.60 0.17 -2.82
C ALA A 134 -10.04 -1.11 -2.17
N ALA A 135 -9.82 -1.10 -0.86
CA ALA A 135 -9.37 -2.28 -0.14
C ALA A 135 -10.41 -3.41 -0.17
N THR A 136 -11.69 -3.09 0.07
CA THR A 136 -12.77 -4.07 0.04
C THR A 136 -12.98 -4.67 -1.35
N SER A 137 -13.01 -3.83 -2.40
CA SER A 137 -13.28 -4.30 -3.77
C SER A 137 -12.10 -5.04 -4.41
N LYS A 138 -10.86 -4.73 -4.02
CA LYS A 138 -9.63 -5.29 -4.61
C LYS A 138 -8.84 -6.20 -3.68
N GLY A 139 -9.35 -6.49 -2.48
CA GLY A 139 -8.67 -7.32 -1.50
C GLY A 139 -8.35 -8.71 -2.00
N LEU A 140 -9.34 -9.43 -2.57
CA LEU A 140 -9.15 -10.77 -3.12
C LEU A 140 -8.20 -10.80 -4.31
N GLU A 141 -8.29 -9.83 -5.21
CA GLU A 141 -7.37 -9.68 -6.34
C GLU A 141 -5.93 -9.45 -5.85
N ALA A 142 -5.76 -8.62 -4.83
CA ALA A 142 -4.45 -8.38 -4.22
C ALA A 142 -3.85 -9.65 -3.57
N ILE A 143 -4.68 -10.48 -2.92
CA ILE A 143 -4.23 -11.76 -2.36
C ILE A 143 -3.77 -12.71 -3.47
N ARG A 144 -4.53 -12.85 -4.56
CA ARG A 144 -4.13 -13.65 -5.72
C ARG A 144 -2.81 -13.18 -6.31
N MET A 145 -2.67 -11.86 -6.54
CA MET A 145 -1.42 -11.26 -7.01
C MET A 145 -0.24 -11.52 -6.07
N PHE A 146 -0.47 -11.54 -4.75
CA PHE A 146 0.55 -11.90 -3.78
C PHE A 146 1.02 -13.34 -3.99
N MET A 147 0.09 -14.29 -4.10
CA MET A 147 0.40 -15.71 -4.28
C MET A 147 1.15 -15.95 -5.60
N GLU A 148 0.71 -15.35 -6.68
CA GLU A 148 1.35 -15.44 -7.99
C GLU A 148 2.75 -14.81 -8.02
N ALA A 149 2.98 -13.77 -7.25
CA ALA A 149 4.25 -13.02 -7.26
C ALA A 149 5.34 -13.61 -6.34
N VAL A 150 4.98 -14.36 -5.30
CA VAL A 150 5.93 -14.81 -4.29
C VAL A 150 6.92 -15.83 -4.84
N VAL A 151 6.48 -16.85 -5.57
CA VAL A 151 7.34 -17.91 -6.12
C VAL A 151 8.37 -17.35 -7.11
N PRO A 152 7.97 -16.57 -8.15
CA PRO A 152 8.94 -15.93 -9.05
C PRO A 152 9.92 -14.99 -8.34
N GLN A 153 9.51 -14.34 -7.25
CA GLN A 153 10.41 -13.50 -6.45
C GLN A 153 11.48 -14.33 -5.72
N ILE A 154 11.13 -15.51 -5.21
CA ILE A 154 12.07 -16.43 -4.58
C ILE A 154 13.09 -16.92 -5.61
N GLU A 155 12.62 -17.41 -6.76
CA GLU A 155 13.46 -17.90 -7.85
C GLU A 155 14.45 -16.84 -8.33
N LYS A 156 13.96 -15.62 -8.57
CA LYS A 156 14.79 -14.47 -8.98
C LYS A 156 15.87 -14.12 -7.96
N LEU A 157 15.58 -14.25 -6.67
CA LEU A 157 16.54 -13.95 -5.62
C LEU A 157 17.54 -15.07 -5.43
N ASN A 158 17.13 -16.35 -5.57
CA ASN A 158 18.02 -17.50 -5.55
C ASN A 158 19.01 -17.44 -6.72
N ALA A 159 18.54 -17.18 -7.94
CA ALA A 159 19.40 -17.05 -9.11
C ALA A 159 20.49 -15.97 -8.93
N ARG A 160 20.17 -14.85 -8.26
CA ARG A 160 21.14 -13.79 -7.96
C ARG A 160 22.19 -14.16 -6.89
N VAL A 161 21.91 -15.12 -6.05
CA VAL A 161 22.85 -15.61 -5.04
C VAL A 161 23.83 -16.60 -5.66
N VAL A 162 23.37 -17.43 -6.58
CA VAL A 162 24.18 -18.43 -7.30
C VAL A 162 25.13 -17.77 -8.32
N SER A 163 24.75 -16.59 -8.86
CA SER A 163 25.53 -15.86 -9.86
C SER A 163 26.61 -14.91 -9.29
N LYS A 164 26.85 -14.92 -7.97
CA LYS A 164 27.89 -14.17 -7.25
C LYS A 164 28.91 -15.09 -6.66
#